data_39712648eef01c14b82bacd666a0eabc
#
_entry.id   39712648eef01c14b82bacd666a0eabc
#
_cell.length_a   1.000
_cell.length_b   1.000
_cell.length_c   1.000
_cell.angle_alpha   90.00
_cell.angle_beta   90.00
_cell.angle_gamma   90.00
#
_symmetry.space_group_name_H-M   'P 1'
#
loop_
_entity.id
_entity.type
_entity.pdbx_description
1 polymer ?
#
loop_
_entity_poly.entity_id
_entity_poly.type
_entity_poly.pdbx_seq_one_letter_code
_entity_poly.pdbx_strand_id
1 'polypeptide(L)'
;MEAAFGDMRYRRAGTTGCDGRCPSDAVRPRKNRLRESMRGIRMASASRLAGLASMIMMGAGMALPAFAMDCAKAVQPIEKRICTNSVLRAADARMNSAYSGALKAAPDTTIRDMLVRGQRRWIDARNNRLDADYEGHPLAVDEVRKAIDRRTAVLADRSDKGLIARALAERKWLANYTGGPLTGFDANCDFIPDDASGAHVSYACFGAVHVQHRARVCSQSEDWATGAVYQYRSVSAADGGKVRPVAFCETQAHENACDNGGAQSAWMRAGASGGDNHASAPVAGLPQLDAEMWPIGDGDDVMWFDRCLKAAVFPDVR
;
A
#
# COMPACT_ATOMS: atom_id res chain seq x y z
N MET A 1 7.47 25.43 -8.60
CA MET A 1 6.52 24.93 -9.62
C MET A 1 5.44 24.20 -8.85
N GLU A 2 4.37 24.94 -8.57
CA GLU A 2 3.17 24.40 -7.92
C GLU A 2 2.44 23.50 -8.90
N ALA A 3 2.24 22.24 -8.53
CA ALA A 3 1.35 21.34 -9.25
C ALA A 3 -0.09 21.70 -8.86
N ALA A 4 -0.79 22.32 -9.78
CA ALA A 4 -2.19 22.66 -9.67
C ALA A 4 -3.02 21.36 -9.60
N PHE A 5 -3.55 21.04 -8.43
CA PHE A 5 -4.71 20.17 -8.30
C PHE A 5 -5.94 20.98 -8.70
N GLY A 6 -6.46 20.70 -9.90
CA GLY A 6 -7.67 21.33 -10.39
C GLY A 6 -8.89 20.92 -9.59
N ASP A 7 -9.59 21.95 -9.12
CA ASP A 7 -10.89 21.92 -8.45
C ASP A 7 -11.96 21.27 -9.37
N MET A 8 -12.21 19.97 -9.21
CA MET A 8 -13.30 19.26 -9.90
C MET A 8 -14.59 19.35 -9.09
N ARG A 9 -15.34 20.42 -9.34
CA ARG A 9 -16.74 20.51 -8.88
C ARG A 9 -17.61 19.51 -9.65
N TYR A 10 -17.97 18.43 -9.01
CA TYR A 10 -18.89 17.42 -9.56
C TYR A 10 -20.34 17.96 -9.54
N ARG A 11 -20.94 18.11 -10.72
CA ARG A 11 -22.38 18.40 -10.87
C ARG A 11 -23.19 17.16 -10.51
N ARG A 12 -24.10 17.31 -9.55
CA ARG A 12 -25.15 16.31 -9.24
C ARG A 12 -25.92 15.96 -10.51
N ALA A 13 -25.81 14.71 -10.97
CA ALA A 13 -26.74 14.11 -11.93
C ALA A 13 -27.97 13.60 -11.18
N GLY A 14 -29.15 13.94 -11.71
CA GLY A 14 -30.43 13.67 -11.09
C GLY A 14 -30.74 12.18 -10.99
N THR A 15 -31.42 11.85 -9.91
CA THR A 15 -32.02 10.55 -9.64
C THR A 15 -33.12 10.22 -10.67
N THR A 16 -32.83 9.27 -11.56
CA THR A 16 -33.88 8.54 -12.29
C THR A 16 -34.06 7.19 -11.59
N GLY A 17 -35.29 6.96 -11.08
CA GLY A 17 -35.68 5.75 -10.37
C GLY A 17 -35.60 4.53 -11.28
N CYS A 18 -35.04 3.46 -10.76
CA CYS A 18 -35.15 2.12 -11.35
C CYS A 18 -36.31 1.39 -10.69
N ASP A 19 -37.41 1.23 -11.43
CA ASP A 19 -38.49 0.30 -11.12
C ASP A 19 -38.01 -1.14 -11.42
N GLY A 20 -38.03 -1.94 -10.39
CA GLY A 20 -38.24 -3.37 -10.32
C GLY A 20 -37.48 -4.31 -11.27
N ARG A 21 -36.61 -5.12 -10.69
CA ARG A 21 -35.93 -6.35 -11.16
C ARG A 21 -34.52 -6.21 -11.68
N CYS A 22 -33.58 -6.30 -10.75
CA CYS A 22 -32.22 -6.75 -11.05
C CYS A 22 -32.08 -8.25 -10.73
N PRO A 23 -31.52 -9.08 -11.62
CA PRO A 23 -31.23 -10.48 -11.31
C PRO A 23 -29.97 -10.56 -10.43
N SER A 24 -30.11 -11.29 -9.33
CA SER A 24 -29.04 -11.63 -8.40
C SER A 24 -28.21 -12.79 -8.98
N ASP A 25 -27.09 -12.49 -9.60
CA ASP A 25 -26.07 -13.49 -9.88
C ASP A 25 -24.99 -13.44 -8.80
N ALA A 26 -25.07 -14.45 -7.94
CA ALA A 26 -24.15 -14.66 -6.83
C ALA A 26 -22.76 -15.07 -7.34
N VAL A 27 -21.80 -14.17 -7.27
CA VAL A 27 -20.37 -14.51 -7.42
C VAL A 27 -19.90 -15.16 -6.12
N ARG A 28 -19.72 -16.48 -6.13
CA ARG A 28 -19.13 -17.25 -5.02
C ARG A 28 -17.62 -17.01 -4.96
N PRO A 29 -17.05 -16.70 -3.80
CA PRO A 29 -15.60 -16.64 -3.65
C PRO A 29 -14.98 -18.04 -3.73
N ARG A 30 -14.00 -18.22 -4.61
CA ARG A 30 -13.17 -19.43 -4.67
C ARG A 30 -12.30 -19.51 -3.43
N LYS A 31 -12.59 -20.47 -2.56
CA LYS A 31 -11.70 -20.88 -1.46
C LYS A 31 -10.45 -21.52 -2.02
N ASN A 32 -9.31 -20.86 -1.93
CA ASN A 32 -8.00 -21.48 -2.19
C ASN A 32 -7.67 -22.46 -1.06
N ARG A 33 -7.70 -23.73 -1.39
CA ARG A 33 -7.18 -24.83 -0.58
C ARG A 33 -5.67 -24.95 -0.85
N LEU A 34 -4.84 -24.44 0.05
CA LEU A 34 -3.45 -24.87 0.15
C LEU A 34 -3.31 -25.69 1.43
N ARG A 35 -3.29 -26.99 1.27
CA ARG A 35 -2.96 -27.95 2.32
C ARG A 35 -1.73 -28.74 1.94
N GLU A 36 -0.72 -28.62 2.80
CA GLU A 36 0.28 -29.61 3.20
C GLU A 36 1.07 -30.39 2.12
N SER A 37 2.38 -30.13 2.12
CA SER A 37 3.36 -31.21 2.00
C SER A 37 4.65 -30.82 2.75
N MET A 38 4.72 -31.11 4.05
CA MET A 38 5.98 -31.23 4.77
C MET A 38 6.34 -32.72 4.80
N ARG A 39 7.35 -33.14 4.07
CA ARG A 39 8.08 -34.39 4.30
C ARG A 39 9.57 -34.12 4.25
N GLY A 40 10.15 -34.23 5.40
CA GLY A 40 11.38 -34.73 5.90
C GLY A 40 12.53 -34.93 4.91
N ILE A 41 13.60 -34.13 5.07
CA ILE A 41 14.92 -34.49 4.57
C ILE A 41 15.83 -34.68 5.80
N ARG A 42 16.24 -35.94 5.96
CA ARG A 42 17.20 -36.38 7.00
C ARG A 42 18.58 -35.84 6.65
N MET A 43 19.26 -35.34 7.69
CA MET A 43 20.69 -35.03 7.67
C MET A 43 21.50 -36.33 7.56
N ALA A 44 22.43 -36.38 6.65
CA ALA A 44 23.53 -37.30 6.62
C ALA A 44 24.84 -36.53 6.75
N SER A 45 25.50 -36.68 7.88
CA SER A 45 26.86 -36.20 8.15
C SER A 45 27.87 -37.04 7.38
N ALA A 46 28.80 -36.41 6.68
CA ALA A 46 30.07 -37.06 6.34
C ALA A 46 31.20 -36.02 6.33
N SER A 47 32.02 -36.10 7.32
CA SER A 47 33.33 -35.47 7.47
C SER A 47 34.30 -36.04 6.42
N ARG A 48 35.10 -35.18 5.75
CA ARG A 48 36.50 -35.51 5.38
C ARG A 48 37.29 -34.25 5.15
N LEU A 49 38.41 -34.20 5.82
CA LEU A 49 39.52 -33.26 5.82
C LEU A 49 40.31 -33.24 4.48
N ALA A 50 40.96 -32.14 4.29
CA ALA A 50 42.29 -31.89 3.71
C ALA A 50 42.34 -31.19 2.34
N GLY A 51 43.10 -30.11 2.29
CA GLY A 51 43.67 -29.54 1.05
C GLY A 51 43.82 -28.04 1.05
N LEU A 52 44.88 -27.50 1.70
CA LEU A 52 45.37 -26.12 1.49
C LEU A 52 45.75 -25.92 0.00
N ALA A 53 45.17 -24.94 -0.66
CA ALA A 53 45.81 -24.25 -1.77
C ALA A 53 45.30 -22.81 -1.81
N SER A 54 46.10 -21.86 -1.32
CA SER A 54 45.95 -20.40 -1.48
C SER A 54 46.05 -20.06 -2.96
N MET A 55 44.91 -19.67 -3.56
CA MET A 55 44.90 -18.84 -4.76
C MET A 55 44.16 -17.56 -4.43
N ILE A 56 44.92 -16.49 -4.18
CA ILE A 56 44.44 -15.12 -4.18
C ILE A 56 44.03 -14.78 -5.60
N MET A 57 42.79 -15.00 -5.95
CA MET A 57 42.17 -14.37 -7.12
C MET A 57 41.68 -13.01 -6.66
N MET A 58 42.41 -11.97 -7.09
CA MET A 58 41.89 -10.61 -7.18
C MET A 58 40.67 -10.64 -8.12
N GLY A 59 39.52 -10.92 -7.54
CA GLY A 59 38.25 -10.77 -8.21
C GLY A 59 37.95 -9.28 -8.35
N ALA A 60 38.23 -8.74 -9.54
CA ALA A 60 37.60 -7.51 -10.00
C ALA A 60 36.09 -7.69 -9.77
N GLY A 61 35.54 -6.99 -8.79
CA GLY A 61 34.11 -6.99 -8.49
C GLY A 61 33.38 -6.48 -9.74
N MET A 62 33.01 -7.37 -10.64
CA MET A 62 32.02 -7.09 -11.65
C MET A 62 30.73 -6.75 -10.87
N ALA A 63 30.43 -5.45 -10.78
CA ALA A 63 29.11 -5.02 -10.42
C ALA A 63 28.14 -5.75 -11.36
N LEU A 64 27.47 -6.79 -10.86
CA LEU A 64 26.42 -7.48 -11.62
C LEU A 64 25.45 -6.39 -12.07
N PRO A 65 25.17 -6.27 -13.36
CA PRO A 65 24.17 -5.32 -13.85
C PRO A 65 22.88 -5.59 -13.07
N ALA A 66 22.24 -4.53 -12.58
CA ALA A 66 20.91 -4.63 -12.03
C ALA A 66 20.04 -5.33 -13.08
N PHE A 67 19.63 -6.56 -12.80
CA PHE A 67 18.96 -7.39 -13.79
C PHE A 67 17.64 -6.70 -14.16
N ALA A 68 17.58 -6.20 -15.40
CA ALA A 68 16.31 -6.00 -16.08
C ALA A 68 15.54 -7.32 -16.01
N MET A 69 14.21 -7.25 -16.15
CA MET A 69 13.36 -8.44 -16.15
C MET A 69 13.96 -9.54 -17.06
N ASP A 70 14.02 -10.77 -16.54
CA ASP A 70 14.47 -11.93 -17.32
C ASP A 70 13.38 -12.30 -18.34
N CYS A 71 13.57 -11.86 -19.57
CA CYS A 71 12.60 -12.08 -20.64
C CYS A 71 12.36 -13.56 -20.99
N ALA A 72 13.28 -14.45 -20.62
CA ALA A 72 13.06 -15.88 -20.80
C ALA A 72 12.02 -16.44 -19.79
N LYS A 73 11.76 -15.71 -18.72
CA LYS A 73 10.77 -16.07 -17.68
C LYS A 73 9.50 -15.24 -17.75
N ALA A 74 9.33 -14.37 -18.75
CA ALA A 74 8.14 -13.54 -18.90
C ALA A 74 6.89 -14.40 -19.15
N VAL A 75 5.95 -14.39 -18.21
CA VAL A 75 4.70 -15.16 -18.30
C VAL A 75 3.49 -14.25 -18.46
N GLN A 76 3.47 -13.10 -17.78
CA GLN A 76 2.36 -12.16 -17.83
C GLN A 76 2.31 -11.40 -19.18
N PRO A 77 1.13 -11.00 -19.67
CA PRO A 77 0.99 -10.25 -20.92
C PRO A 77 1.86 -8.99 -20.93
N ILE A 78 1.81 -8.19 -19.88
CA ILE A 78 2.61 -6.95 -19.77
C ILE A 78 4.12 -7.25 -19.77
N GLU A 79 4.57 -8.34 -19.15
CA GLU A 79 5.98 -8.74 -19.16
C GLU A 79 6.46 -9.07 -20.56
N LYS A 80 5.66 -9.85 -21.31
CA LYS A 80 5.95 -10.17 -22.72
C LYS A 80 6.00 -8.91 -23.56
N ARG A 81 5.07 -7.98 -23.33
CA ARG A 81 5.03 -6.69 -24.01
C ARG A 81 6.26 -5.83 -23.71
N ILE A 82 6.71 -5.76 -22.45
CA ILE A 82 7.95 -5.08 -22.08
C ILE A 82 9.15 -5.73 -22.79
N CYS A 83 9.21 -7.05 -22.85
CA CYS A 83 10.31 -7.79 -23.46
C CYS A 83 10.40 -7.61 -24.98
N THR A 84 9.27 -7.50 -25.68
CA THR A 84 9.20 -7.32 -27.13
C THR A 84 9.36 -5.89 -27.60
N ASN A 85 9.14 -4.88 -26.72
CA ASN A 85 9.22 -3.48 -27.04
C ASN A 85 10.52 -2.86 -26.47
N SER A 86 11.40 -2.36 -27.32
CA SER A 86 12.71 -1.81 -26.92
C SER A 86 12.60 -0.58 -26.01
N VAL A 87 11.56 0.26 -26.20
CA VAL A 87 11.32 1.47 -25.38
C VAL A 87 10.90 1.08 -23.96
N LEU A 88 9.98 0.12 -23.83
CA LEU A 88 9.54 -0.38 -22.53
C LEU A 88 10.65 -1.14 -21.79
N ARG A 89 11.43 -1.95 -22.52
CA ARG A 89 12.58 -2.66 -21.94
C ARG A 89 13.64 -1.70 -21.41
N ALA A 90 13.91 -0.62 -22.13
CA ALA A 90 14.83 0.40 -21.65
C ALA A 90 14.31 1.15 -20.40
N ALA A 91 13.00 1.42 -20.34
CA ALA A 91 12.36 2.01 -19.16
C ALA A 91 12.42 1.06 -17.95
N ASP A 92 12.11 -0.23 -18.13
CA ASP A 92 12.22 -1.26 -17.08
C ASP A 92 13.66 -1.39 -16.54
N ALA A 93 14.66 -1.35 -17.42
CA ALA A 93 16.06 -1.40 -17.01
C ALA A 93 16.46 -0.17 -16.13
N ARG A 94 15.98 1.03 -16.46
CA ARG A 94 16.18 2.23 -15.63
C ARG A 94 15.51 2.08 -14.27
N MET A 95 14.27 1.61 -14.22
CA MET A 95 13.54 1.38 -12.98
C MET A 95 14.28 0.38 -12.06
N ASN A 96 14.77 -0.74 -12.62
CA ASN A 96 15.52 -1.73 -11.86
C ASN A 96 16.85 -1.18 -11.32
N SER A 97 17.52 -0.31 -12.08
CA SER A 97 18.71 0.41 -11.61
C SER A 97 18.38 1.35 -10.45
N ALA A 98 17.30 2.14 -10.55
CA ALA A 98 16.84 3.03 -9.50
C ALA A 98 16.47 2.26 -8.22
N TYR A 99 15.77 1.12 -8.35
CA TYR A 99 15.43 0.22 -7.24
C TYR A 99 16.67 -0.32 -6.54
N SER A 100 17.64 -0.83 -7.32
CA SER A 100 18.91 -1.29 -6.76
C SER A 100 19.66 -0.17 -6.02
N GLY A 101 19.62 1.04 -6.54
CA GLY A 101 20.14 2.23 -5.89
C GLY A 101 19.42 2.56 -4.58
N ALA A 102 18.09 2.46 -4.55
CA ALA A 102 17.29 2.65 -3.34
C ALA A 102 17.63 1.61 -2.25
N LEU A 103 17.75 0.34 -2.63
CA LEU A 103 18.14 -0.72 -1.70
C LEU A 103 19.54 -0.54 -1.11
N LYS A 104 20.49 -0.01 -1.90
CA LYS A 104 21.84 0.31 -1.42
C LYS A 104 21.86 1.51 -0.47
N ALA A 105 20.96 2.47 -0.67
CA ALA A 105 20.84 3.67 0.13
C ALA A 105 20.03 3.46 1.42
N ALA A 106 19.33 2.32 1.56
CA ALA A 106 18.54 2.01 2.76
C ALA A 106 19.48 1.91 3.98
N PRO A 107 19.23 2.70 5.06
CA PRO A 107 20.13 2.76 6.21
C PRO A 107 20.11 1.50 7.08
N ASP A 108 19.05 0.70 7.00
CA ASP A 108 18.88 -0.52 7.77
C ASP A 108 17.93 -1.52 7.07
N THR A 109 17.80 -2.71 7.66
CA THR A 109 16.97 -3.81 7.12
C THR A 109 15.49 -3.47 7.10
N THR A 110 14.96 -2.74 8.07
CA THR A 110 13.54 -2.40 8.15
C THR A 110 13.11 -1.52 6.97
N ILE A 111 13.88 -0.47 6.66
CA ILE A 111 13.63 0.39 5.51
C ILE A 111 13.87 -0.38 4.20
N ARG A 112 14.90 -1.24 4.16
CA ARG A 112 15.14 -2.10 3.01
C ARG A 112 13.95 -3.02 2.73
N ASP A 113 13.39 -3.66 3.76
CA ASP A 113 12.23 -4.55 3.64
C ASP A 113 10.96 -3.78 3.22
N MET A 114 10.79 -2.55 3.69
CA MET A 114 9.73 -1.66 3.22
C MET A 114 9.85 -1.39 1.71
N LEU A 115 11.05 -1.03 1.22
CA LEU A 115 11.29 -0.82 -0.21
C LEU A 115 11.04 -2.09 -1.04
N VAL A 116 11.39 -3.27 -0.51
CA VAL A 116 11.11 -4.56 -1.16
C VAL A 116 9.59 -4.80 -1.26
N ARG A 117 8.84 -4.56 -0.19
CA ARG A 117 7.38 -4.71 -0.19
C ARG A 117 6.72 -3.75 -1.18
N GLY A 118 7.09 -2.47 -1.14
CA GLY A 118 6.55 -1.46 -2.06
C GLY A 118 6.83 -1.80 -3.52
N GLN A 119 8.03 -2.27 -3.85
CA GLN A 119 8.34 -2.68 -5.21
C GLN A 119 7.57 -3.94 -5.66
N ARG A 120 7.32 -4.90 -4.77
CA ARG A 120 6.48 -6.07 -5.07
C ARG A 120 5.04 -5.65 -5.37
N ARG A 121 4.43 -4.80 -4.54
CA ARG A 121 3.08 -4.27 -4.78
C ARG A 121 2.99 -3.57 -6.13
N TRP A 122 4.00 -2.75 -6.47
CA TRP A 122 4.02 -2.07 -7.77
C TRP A 122 4.12 -3.05 -8.93
N ILE A 123 4.94 -4.11 -8.82
CA ILE A 123 5.05 -5.16 -9.85
C ILE A 123 3.72 -5.92 -9.98
N ASP A 124 3.07 -6.26 -8.87
CA ASP A 124 1.78 -6.96 -8.87
C ASP A 124 0.70 -6.09 -9.52
N ALA A 125 0.59 -4.81 -9.16
CA ALA A 125 -0.31 -3.85 -9.81
C ALA A 125 -0.01 -3.70 -11.31
N ARG A 126 1.27 -3.55 -11.69
CA ARG A 126 1.70 -3.52 -13.09
C ARG A 126 1.20 -4.74 -13.86
N ASN A 127 1.40 -5.92 -13.28
CA ASN A 127 1.04 -7.19 -13.93
C ASN A 127 -0.48 -7.36 -14.07
N ASN A 128 -1.24 -6.76 -13.17
CA ASN A 128 -2.70 -6.85 -13.16
C ASN A 128 -3.38 -5.81 -14.05
N ARG A 129 -2.77 -4.62 -14.25
CA ARG A 129 -3.47 -3.44 -14.80
C ARG A 129 -2.82 -2.75 -15.98
N LEU A 130 -1.49 -2.85 -16.19
CA LEU A 130 -0.83 -2.08 -17.26
C LEU A 130 -0.86 -2.75 -18.65
N ASP A 131 -1.47 -3.91 -18.79
CA ASP A 131 -1.62 -4.53 -20.11
C ASP A 131 -2.79 -3.94 -20.89
N ALA A 132 -3.92 -3.71 -20.21
CA ALA A 132 -5.15 -3.19 -20.81
C ALA A 132 -5.90 -2.24 -19.86
N ASP A 133 -6.74 -1.38 -20.46
CA ASP A 133 -7.69 -0.54 -19.74
C ASP A 133 -8.85 -1.37 -19.13
N TYR A 134 -9.83 -0.70 -18.52
CA TYR A 134 -10.99 -1.36 -17.92
C TYR A 134 -11.94 -2.03 -18.92
N GLU A 135 -11.89 -1.63 -20.20
CA GLU A 135 -12.68 -2.21 -21.29
C GLU A 135 -11.93 -3.35 -21.98
N GLY A 136 -10.67 -3.61 -21.59
CA GLY A 136 -9.83 -4.65 -22.16
C GLY A 136 -9.03 -4.22 -23.40
N HIS A 137 -9.00 -2.92 -23.72
CA HIS A 137 -8.17 -2.41 -24.81
C HIS A 137 -6.72 -2.25 -24.33
N PRO A 138 -5.72 -2.64 -25.12
CA PRO A 138 -4.32 -2.46 -24.76
C PRO A 138 -3.98 -0.99 -24.47
N LEU A 139 -3.43 -0.70 -23.30
CA LEU A 139 -2.93 0.65 -23.00
C LEU A 139 -1.87 1.07 -24.03
N ALA A 140 -1.79 2.36 -24.37
CA ALA A 140 -0.75 2.88 -25.25
C ALA A 140 0.65 2.59 -24.69
N VAL A 141 1.61 2.30 -25.56
CA VAL A 141 3.02 2.05 -25.15
C VAL A 141 3.57 3.23 -24.34
N ASP A 142 3.22 4.45 -24.73
CA ASP A 142 3.66 5.67 -24.04
C ASP A 142 3.10 5.75 -22.63
N GLU A 143 1.85 5.31 -22.39
CA GLU A 143 1.25 5.29 -21.07
C GLU A 143 1.92 4.26 -20.13
N VAL A 144 2.18 3.07 -20.64
CA VAL A 144 2.97 2.05 -19.91
C VAL A 144 4.37 2.58 -19.58
N ARG A 145 5.02 3.24 -20.55
CA ARG A 145 6.34 3.85 -20.34
C ARG A 145 6.28 4.92 -19.25
N LYS A 146 5.30 5.82 -19.29
CA LYS A 146 5.11 6.86 -18.28
C LYS A 146 4.92 6.28 -16.88
N ALA A 147 4.13 5.21 -16.75
CA ALA A 147 3.96 4.53 -15.47
C ALA A 147 5.29 3.99 -14.92
N ILE A 148 6.11 3.35 -15.76
CA ILE A 148 7.45 2.86 -15.38
C ILE A 148 8.39 4.03 -15.05
N ASP A 149 8.36 5.11 -15.82
CA ASP A 149 9.21 6.29 -15.58
C ASP A 149 8.82 7.02 -14.28
N ARG A 150 7.51 7.12 -13.95
CA ARG A 150 7.03 7.63 -12.66
C ARG A 150 7.57 6.78 -11.49
N ARG A 151 7.50 5.45 -11.60
CA ARG A 151 8.10 4.57 -10.58
C ARG A 151 9.60 4.77 -10.45
N THR A 152 10.28 4.91 -11.57
CA THR A 152 11.72 5.20 -11.58
C THR A 152 12.05 6.48 -10.81
N ALA A 153 11.29 7.54 -11.03
CA ALA A 153 11.47 8.82 -10.35
C ALA A 153 11.29 8.67 -8.82
N VAL A 154 10.22 7.99 -8.38
CA VAL A 154 9.96 7.71 -6.96
C VAL A 154 11.11 6.92 -6.31
N LEU A 155 11.61 5.89 -6.98
CA LEU A 155 12.73 5.07 -6.48
C LEU A 155 14.07 5.80 -6.49
N ALA A 156 14.25 6.76 -7.40
CA ALA A 156 15.47 7.54 -7.52
C ALA A 156 15.50 8.76 -6.59
N ASP A 157 14.35 9.17 -6.06
CA ASP A 157 14.27 10.37 -5.22
C ASP A 157 15.04 10.20 -3.91
N ARG A 158 15.99 11.11 -3.69
CA ARG A 158 16.84 11.18 -2.48
C ARG A 158 16.58 12.46 -1.70
N SER A 159 15.57 13.24 -2.08
CA SER A 159 15.15 14.43 -1.35
C SER A 159 14.47 14.07 -0.03
N ASP A 160 14.07 15.08 0.72
CA ASP A 160 13.26 14.97 1.92
C ASP A 160 11.85 14.37 1.65
N LYS A 161 11.40 14.36 0.39
CA LYS A 161 10.14 13.77 -0.08
C LYS A 161 10.28 12.33 -0.56
N GLY A 162 11.52 11.83 -0.71
CA GLY A 162 11.79 10.46 -1.17
C GLY A 162 11.39 9.39 -0.15
N LEU A 163 11.16 8.16 -0.61
CA LEU A 163 10.68 7.05 0.22
C LEU A 163 11.50 6.80 1.48
N ILE A 164 12.83 6.91 1.40
CA ILE A 164 13.71 6.68 2.56
C ILE A 164 13.54 7.79 3.61
N ALA A 165 13.48 9.05 3.17
CA ALA A 165 13.31 10.19 4.06
C ALA A 165 11.93 10.15 4.73
N ARG A 166 10.88 9.83 3.97
CA ARG A 166 9.52 9.63 4.49
C ARG A 166 9.46 8.50 5.53
N ALA A 167 10.10 7.35 5.26
CA ALA A 167 10.17 6.24 6.21
C ALA A 167 10.90 6.62 7.51
N LEU A 168 11.95 7.44 7.42
CA LEU A 168 12.65 7.95 8.61
C LEU A 168 11.78 8.93 9.41
N ALA A 169 11.03 9.80 8.74
CA ALA A 169 10.09 10.72 9.36
C ALA A 169 8.95 9.96 10.05
N GLU A 170 8.38 8.95 9.38
CA GLU A 170 7.37 8.04 9.92
C GLU A 170 7.86 7.34 11.19
N ARG A 171 9.06 6.72 11.13
CA ARG A 171 9.67 6.09 12.29
C ARG A 171 9.85 7.05 13.46
N LYS A 172 10.31 8.27 13.19
CA LYS A 172 10.46 9.32 14.20
C LYS A 172 9.14 9.70 14.83
N TRP A 173 8.09 9.81 14.02
CA TRP A 173 6.75 10.12 14.51
C TRP A 173 6.18 8.99 15.36
N LEU A 174 6.27 7.73 14.90
CA LEU A 174 5.81 6.55 15.63
C LEU A 174 6.51 6.40 17.00
N ALA A 175 7.75 6.85 17.13
CA ALA A 175 8.49 6.82 18.40
C ALA A 175 7.87 7.71 19.50
N ASN A 176 6.92 8.59 19.19
CA ASN A 176 6.17 9.36 20.18
C ASN A 176 5.10 8.52 20.93
N TYR A 177 4.83 7.31 20.45
CA TYR A 177 3.81 6.41 21.01
C TYR A 177 4.44 5.16 21.59
N THR A 178 3.70 4.43 22.43
CA THR A 178 4.21 3.21 23.03
C THR A 178 4.42 2.08 22.01
N GLY A 179 3.81 2.20 20.83
CA GLY A 179 3.77 1.11 19.87
C GLY A 179 2.99 -0.10 20.41
N GLY A 180 3.17 -1.21 19.75
CA GLY A 180 2.56 -2.48 20.12
C GLY A 180 2.29 -3.35 18.91
N PRO A 181 1.83 -4.59 19.10
CA PRO A 181 1.63 -5.55 18.03
C PRO A 181 0.53 -5.11 17.03
N LEU A 182 -0.30 -4.15 17.41
CA LEU A 182 -1.40 -3.62 16.60
C LEU A 182 -1.02 -2.33 15.85
N THR A 183 0.24 -1.88 15.92
CA THR A 183 0.75 -0.79 15.09
C THR A 183 1.21 -1.36 13.76
N GLY A 184 0.76 -0.76 12.65
CA GLY A 184 1.23 -1.15 11.33
C GLY A 184 0.37 -0.64 10.18
N PHE A 185 0.79 -0.98 8.98
CA PHE A 185 0.23 -0.54 7.71
C PHE A 185 -0.30 -1.75 6.92
N ASP A 186 -1.57 -1.69 6.55
CA ASP A 186 -2.19 -2.63 5.61
C ASP A 186 -2.39 -1.88 4.28
N ALA A 187 -1.45 -2.06 3.37
CA ALA A 187 -1.42 -1.33 2.10
C ALA A 187 -1.80 -2.23 0.93
N ASN A 188 -2.80 -1.80 0.20
CA ASN A 188 -3.17 -2.32 -1.12
C ASN A 188 -2.94 -1.23 -2.17
N CYS A 189 -2.23 -1.56 -3.25
CA CYS A 189 -1.90 -0.58 -4.28
C CYS A 189 -2.27 -1.11 -5.64
N ASP A 190 -2.82 -0.25 -6.49
CA ASP A 190 -3.21 -0.61 -7.86
C ASP A 190 -3.02 0.60 -8.79
N PHE A 191 -3.14 0.36 -10.09
CA PHE A 191 -3.30 1.42 -11.08
C PHE A 191 -4.78 1.75 -11.21
N ILE A 192 -5.12 2.99 -10.92
CA ILE A 192 -6.48 3.52 -11.02
C ILE A 192 -6.57 4.46 -12.22
N PRO A 193 -7.73 4.55 -12.89
CA PRO A 193 -7.93 5.49 -13.98
C PRO A 193 -7.89 6.93 -13.46
N ASP A 194 -7.21 7.81 -14.20
CA ASP A 194 -7.16 9.24 -13.92
C ASP A 194 -8.45 9.93 -14.37
N ASP A 195 -9.17 9.29 -15.31
CA ASP A 195 -10.41 9.80 -15.89
C ASP A 195 -11.37 8.67 -16.29
N ALA A 196 -12.57 9.04 -16.72
CA ALA A 196 -13.60 8.09 -17.13
C ALA A 196 -13.25 7.28 -18.41
N SER A 197 -12.24 7.69 -19.18
CA SER A 197 -11.81 6.96 -20.37
C SER A 197 -10.99 5.71 -20.03
N GLY A 198 -10.36 5.70 -18.86
CA GLY A 198 -9.44 4.64 -18.46
C GLY A 198 -8.14 4.56 -19.26
N ALA A 199 -7.93 5.48 -20.22
CA ALA A 199 -6.75 5.52 -21.08
C ALA A 199 -5.49 5.99 -20.35
N HIS A 200 -5.68 6.73 -19.25
CA HIS A 200 -4.63 7.22 -18.36
C HIS A 200 -4.79 6.61 -16.98
N VAL A 201 -3.69 6.15 -16.42
CA VAL A 201 -3.71 5.47 -15.12
C VAL A 201 -2.61 5.98 -14.21
N SER A 202 -2.91 6.10 -12.92
CA SER A 202 -1.97 6.45 -11.86
C SER A 202 -1.86 5.33 -10.83
N TYR A 203 -0.65 5.07 -10.37
CA TYR A 203 -0.42 4.16 -9.26
C TYR A 203 -0.76 4.84 -7.94
N ALA A 204 -1.68 4.25 -7.20
CA ALA A 204 -2.10 4.73 -5.90
C ALA A 204 -2.14 3.59 -4.88
N CYS A 205 -1.90 3.92 -3.62
CA CYS A 205 -1.99 3.00 -2.49
C CYS A 205 -3.14 3.41 -1.58
N PHE A 206 -3.94 2.44 -1.21
CA PHE A 206 -5.06 2.55 -0.28
C PHE A 206 -4.87 1.52 0.82
N GLY A 207 -5.66 1.61 1.88
CA GLY A 207 -5.64 0.64 2.95
C GLY A 207 -5.73 1.29 4.31
N ALA A 208 -5.09 0.72 5.32
CA ALA A 208 -5.25 1.18 6.69
C ALA A 208 -3.91 1.41 7.39
N VAL A 209 -3.88 2.45 8.22
CA VAL A 209 -2.83 2.67 9.22
C VAL A 209 -3.44 2.48 10.61
N HIS A 210 -2.76 1.71 11.42
CA HIS A 210 -3.12 1.49 12.81
C HIS A 210 -1.95 1.93 13.69
N VAL A 211 -2.24 2.76 14.69
CA VAL A 211 -1.24 3.20 15.66
C VAL A 211 -1.73 2.87 17.06
N GLN A 212 -0.92 2.12 17.79
CA GLN A 212 -1.20 1.77 19.19
C GLN A 212 -0.46 2.68 20.15
N HIS A 213 -1.19 3.21 21.12
CA HIS A 213 -0.62 3.88 22.28
C HIS A 213 -1.29 3.36 23.55
N ARG A 214 -0.53 2.63 24.39
CA ARG A 214 -1.05 1.94 25.58
C ARG A 214 -2.22 1.00 25.21
N ALA A 215 -3.38 1.18 25.83
CA ALA A 215 -4.58 0.37 25.59
C ALA A 215 -5.50 0.93 24.47
N ARG A 216 -5.02 1.86 23.65
CA ARG A 216 -5.79 2.46 22.56
C ARG A 216 -5.14 2.22 21.22
N VAL A 217 -5.96 1.92 20.22
CA VAL A 217 -5.55 1.88 18.82
C VAL A 217 -6.41 2.88 18.06
N CYS A 218 -5.76 3.81 17.39
CA CYS A 218 -6.41 4.72 16.43
C CYS A 218 -6.05 4.26 15.02
N SER A 219 -7.03 4.22 14.14
CA SER A 219 -6.86 3.73 12.79
C SER A 219 -7.49 4.68 11.79
N GLN A 220 -6.82 4.89 10.67
CA GLN A 220 -7.38 5.52 9.50
C GLN A 220 -7.27 4.56 8.32
N SER A 221 -8.35 4.42 7.56
CA SER A 221 -8.37 3.62 6.34
C SER A 221 -8.92 4.43 5.17
N GLU A 222 -8.38 4.12 4.01
CA GLU A 222 -8.83 4.66 2.73
C GLU A 222 -9.12 3.52 1.78
N ASP A 223 -10.28 3.58 1.14
CA ASP A 223 -10.69 2.66 0.09
C ASP A 223 -11.05 3.44 -1.16
N TRP A 224 -10.71 2.89 -2.31
CA TRP A 224 -11.14 3.42 -3.59
C TRP A 224 -12.23 2.52 -4.18
N ALA A 225 -13.39 3.11 -4.46
CA ALA A 225 -14.48 2.41 -5.12
C ALA A 225 -15.29 3.40 -5.98
N THR A 226 -15.80 2.93 -7.11
CA THR A 226 -16.72 3.68 -7.98
C THR A 226 -16.22 5.08 -8.39
N GLY A 227 -14.90 5.27 -8.51
CA GLY A 227 -14.30 6.55 -8.87
C GLY A 227 -14.19 7.56 -7.72
N ALA A 228 -14.35 7.11 -6.48
CA ALA A 228 -14.22 7.94 -5.27
C ALA A 228 -13.30 7.28 -4.25
N VAL A 229 -12.65 8.10 -3.43
CA VAL A 229 -11.91 7.67 -2.25
C VAL A 229 -12.82 7.81 -1.04
N TYR A 230 -12.94 6.74 -0.27
CA TYR A 230 -13.68 6.70 0.99
C TYR A 230 -12.70 6.62 2.13
N GLN A 231 -12.82 7.52 3.09
CA GLN A 231 -11.93 7.60 4.23
C GLN A 231 -12.68 7.36 5.53
N TYR A 232 -12.14 6.49 6.38
CA TYR A 232 -12.72 6.13 7.66
C TYR A 232 -11.70 6.29 8.78
N ARG A 233 -12.17 6.72 9.93
CA ARG A 233 -11.41 6.74 11.18
C ARG A 233 -12.05 5.82 12.20
N SER A 234 -11.25 5.05 12.92
CA SER A 234 -11.76 4.18 13.97
C SER A 234 -10.90 4.22 15.23
N VAL A 235 -11.54 3.94 16.35
CA VAL A 235 -10.88 3.84 17.66
C VAL A 235 -11.24 2.50 18.28
N SER A 236 -10.22 1.79 18.73
CA SER A 236 -10.36 0.48 19.37
C SER A 236 -9.65 0.48 20.73
N ALA A 237 -10.16 -0.30 21.67
CA ALA A 237 -9.46 -0.66 22.89
C ALA A 237 -8.62 -1.92 22.65
N ALA A 238 -7.39 -1.93 23.18
CA ALA A 238 -6.48 -3.07 23.14
C ALA A 238 -6.24 -3.59 24.57
N ASP A 239 -6.43 -4.89 24.77
CA ASP A 239 -6.17 -5.57 26.03
C ASP A 239 -5.53 -6.93 25.74
N GLY A 240 -4.31 -7.15 26.26
CA GLY A 240 -3.58 -8.40 26.11
C GLY A 240 -3.44 -8.91 24.66
N GLY A 241 -3.35 -8.00 23.67
CA GLY A 241 -3.30 -8.32 22.25
C GLY A 241 -4.68 -8.54 21.59
N LYS A 242 -5.76 -8.47 22.36
CA LYS A 242 -7.14 -8.49 21.84
C LYS A 242 -7.56 -7.06 21.47
N VAL A 243 -8.31 -6.96 20.38
CA VAL A 243 -8.87 -5.70 19.89
C VAL A 243 -10.37 -5.71 20.13
N ARG A 244 -10.88 -4.64 20.72
CA ARG A 244 -12.30 -4.37 20.86
C ARG A 244 -12.63 -3.05 20.17
N PRO A 245 -13.28 -3.07 19.02
CA PRO A 245 -13.75 -1.86 18.35
C PRO A 245 -14.67 -1.05 19.29
N VAL A 246 -14.49 0.26 19.32
CA VAL A 246 -15.27 1.18 20.18
C VAL A 246 -16.12 2.11 19.32
N ALA A 247 -15.49 2.80 18.39
CA ALA A 247 -16.15 3.80 17.56
C ALA A 247 -15.54 3.86 16.16
N PHE A 248 -16.35 4.24 15.18
CA PHE A 248 -15.89 4.55 13.83
C PHE A 248 -16.59 5.81 13.31
N CYS A 249 -15.98 6.45 12.32
CA CYS A 249 -16.47 7.65 11.67
C CYS A 249 -16.06 7.65 10.20
N GLU A 250 -17.01 7.97 9.31
CA GLU A 250 -16.75 8.19 7.88
C GLU A 250 -16.50 9.68 7.66
N THR A 251 -15.32 10.03 7.17
CA THR A 251 -14.90 11.44 7.07
C THR A 251 -15.55 12.18 5.90
N GLN A 252 -15.82 11.49 4.78
CA GLN A 252 -16.41 12.12 3.59
C GLN A 252 -17.88 12.53 3.75
N ALA A 253 -18.63 11.77 4.54
CA ALA A 253 -20.05 12.10 4.76
C ALA A 253 -20.22 13.37 5.58
N HIS A 254 -19.20 13.75 6.37
CA HIS A 254 -19.26 14.82 7.35
C HIS A 254 -17.89 15.49 7.50
N GLU A 255 -17.53 16.41 6.60
CA GLU A 255 -16.30 17.19 6.71
C GLU A 255 -16.12 17.72 8.16
N ASN A 256 -14.99 17.39 8.79
CA ASN A 256 -14.62 17.74 10.17
C ASN A 256 -15.46 17.09 11.29
N ALA A 257 -16.47 16.29 11.02
CA ALA A 257 -17.30 15.72 12.08
C ALA A 257 -16.61 14.60 12.89
N CYS A 258 -15.55 14.00 12.32
CA CYS A 258 -14.72 13.02 13.03
C CYS A 258 -13.66 13.65 13.95
N ASP A 259 -13.47 14.96 13.89
CA ASP A 259 -12.46 15.69 14.70
C ASP A 259 -13.04 16.32 15.95
N ASN A 260 -14.34 16.60 15.95
CA ASN A 260 -15.02 17.34 16.98
C ASN A 260 -15.89 16.41 17.83
N GLY A 261 -15.58 16.29 19.10
CA GLY A 261 -16.52 15.74 20.10
C GLY A 261 -17.69 16.72 20.32
N GLY A 262 -18.81 16.22 20.83
CA GLY A 262 -19.97 17.03 21.21
C GLY A 262 -21.24 16.69 20.44
N ALA A 263 -22.23 17.56 20.49
CA ALA A 263 -23.59 17.29 19.97
C ALA A 263 -23.68 17.03 18.46
N GLN A 264 -22.63 17.33 17.71
CA GLN A 264 -22.52 17.08 16.25
C GLN A 264 -21.53 15.97 15.90
N SER A 265 -21.13 15.16 16.88
CA SER A 265 -20.21 14.04 16.64
C SER A 265 -20.79 13.09 15.60
N ALA A 266 -20.00 12.78 14.56
CA ALA A 266 -20.33 11.75 13.55
C ALA A 266 -19.84 10.36 13.98
N TRP A 267 -19.30 10.22 15.18
CA TRP A 267 -18.86 8.93 15.69
C TRP A 267 -20.04 8.00 15.95
N MET A 268 -19.98 6.82 15.37
CA MET A 268 -20.94 5.74 15.52
C MET A 268 -20.32 4.63 16.36
N ARG A 269 -21.16 3.93 17.12
CA ARG A 269 -20.71 2.75 17.88
C ARG A 269 -20.29 1.65 16.91
N ALA A 270 -19.13 1.06 17.14
CA ALA A 270 -18.71 -0.08 16.35
C ALA A 270 -19.70 -1.25 16.50
N GLY A 271 -20.16 -1.80 15.39
CA GLY A 271 -21.15 -2.89 15.35
C GLY A 271 -22.61 -2.45 15.46
N ALA A 272 -22.92 -1.15 15.51
CA ALA A 272 -24.31 -0.67 15.64
C ALA A 272 -25.13 -0.70 14.33
N SER A 273 -24.49 -0.74 13.19
CA SER A 273 -25.15 -0.85 11.89
C SER A 273 -24.79 -2.19 11.25
N GLY A 274 -25.79 -2.91 10.75
CA GLY A 274 -25.62 -4.14 9.96
C GLY A 274 -24.99 -3.93 8.59
N GLY A 275 -24.33 -2.79 8.36
CA GLY A 275 -23.45 -2.51 7.23
C GLY A 275 -22.04 -2.97 7.56
N ASP A 276 -21.40 -3.62 6.62
CA ASP A 276 -20.01 -4.03 6.71
C ASP A 276 -19.17 -2.86 7.20
N ASN A 277 -18.49 -3.06 8.35
CA ASN A 277 -17.59 -2.06 8.90
C ASN A 277 -16.43 -1.89 7.92
N HIS A 278 -16.48 -0.89 7.05
CA HIS A 278 -15.43 -0.55 6.10
C HIS A 278 -14.14 -0.09 6.82
N ALA A 279 -14.21 0.22 8.11
CA ALA A 279 -13.04 0.48 8.91
C ALA A 279 -12.28 -0.82 9.17
N SER A 280 -11.12 -0.99 8.55
CA SER A 280 -10.24 -2.12 8.78
C SER A 280 -9.94 -2.28 10.28
N ALA A 281 -10.21 -3.48 10.81
CA ALA A 281 -9.89 -3.78 12.18
C ALA A 281 -8.37 -3.92 12.36
N PRO A 282 -7.77 -3.36 13.43
CA PRO A 282 -6.34 -3.55 13.70
C PRO A 282 -6.02 -5.04 13.87
N VAL A 283 -5.01 -5.50 13.14
CA VAL A 283 -4.49 -6.88 13.24
C VAL A 283 -3.02 -6.85 13.63
N ALA A 284 -2.58 -7.88 14.36
CA ALA A 284 -1.17 -7.98 14.75
C ALA A 284 -0.31 -8.45 13.58
N GLY A 285 0.95 -8.00 13.56
CA GLY A 285 1.95 -8.49 12.61
C GLY A 285 2.00 -7.74 11.28
N LEU A 286 1.28 -6.63 11.14
CA LEU A 286 1.42 -5.73 9.99
C LEU A 286 2.81 -5.10 9.94
N PRO A 287 3.31 -4.74 8.75
CA PRO A 287 4.52 -3.95 8.59
C PRO A 287 4.43 -2.63 9.37
N GLN A 288 5.47 -2.31 10.13
CA GLN A 288 5.48 -1.10 10.96
C GLN A 288 5.88 0.18 10.21
N LEU A 289 6.36 0.09 8.98
CA LEU A 289 6.71 1.24 8.14
C LEU A 289 6.18 1.02 6.72
N ASP A 290 5.57 2.05 6.15
CA ASP A 290 5.18 2.06 4.74
C ASP A 290 5.14 3.48 4.15
N ALA A 291 6.27 3.93 3.60
CA ALA A 291 6.39 5.27 3.07
C ALA A 291 5.50 5.56 1.85
N GLU A 292 4.87 4.57 1.24
CA GLU A 292 3.88 4.79 0.16
C GLU A 292 2.51 5.15 0.72
N MET A 293 2.22 4.70 1.95
CA MET A 293 1.00 5.04 2.69
C MET A 293 1.16 6.29 3.57
N TRP A 294 2.40 6.80 3.72
CA TRP A 294 2.69 7.94 4.57
C TRP A 294 3.00 9.23 3.78
N PRO A 295 2.51 10.38 4.21
CA PRO A 295 1.42 10.53 5.19
C PRO A 295 0.11 10.06 4.56
N ILE A 296 -0.73 9.39 5.34
CA ILE A 296 -2.11 9.19 4.93
C ILE A 296 -2.76 10.56 4.97
N GLY A 297 -3.07 11.09 3.80
CA GLY A 297 -3.48 12.48 3.66
C GLY A 297 -2.36 13.49 3.93
N ASP A 298 -2.72 14.66 4.37
CA ASP A 298 -1.83 15.78 4.70
C ASP A 298 -1.60 15.91 6.22
N GLY A 299 -1.13 17.06 6.66
CA GLY A 299 -0.84 17.31 8.09
C GLY A 299 -2.00 17.09 9.04
N ASP A 300 -3.24 17.17 8.57
CA ASP A 300 -4.46 17.03 9.38
C ASP A 300 -4.63 15.59 9.89
N ASP A 301 -4.26 14.60 9.11
CA ASP A 301 -4.29 13.20 9.54
C ASP A 301 -3.31 12.91 10.67
N VAL A 302 -2.09 13.45 10.59
CA VAL A 302 -1.10 13.36 11.67
C VAL A 302 -1.62 14.00 12.94
N MET A 303 -2.24 15.17 12.84
CA MET A 303 -2.85 15.87 13.97
C MET A 303 -4.03 15.09 14.57
N TRP A 304 -4.83 14.42 13.73
CA TRP A 304 -5.90 13.57 14.20
C TRP A 304 -5.36 12.37 15.01
N PHE A 305 -4.34 11.66 14.51
CA PHE A 305 -3.71 10.56 15.26
C PHE A 305 -3.20 11.04 16.62
N ASP A 306 -2.53 12.18 16.66
CA ASP A 306 -2.02 12.76 17.91
C ASP A 306 -3.14 13.02 18.92
N ARG A 307 -4.24 13.64 18.48
CA ARG A 307 -5.43 13.88 19.34
C ARG A 307 -6.06 12.58 19.79
N CYS A 308 -6.30 11.65 18.86
CA CYS A 308 -6.91 10.35 19.13
C CYS A 308 -6.12 9.55 20.17
N LEU A 309 -4.82 9.41 19.97
CA LEU A 309 -3.95 8.55 20.80
C LEU A 309 -3.71 9.13 22.21
N LYS A 310 -3.75 10.46 22.36
CA LYS A 310 -3.54 11.17 23.62
C LYS A 310 -4.85 11.51 24.36
N ALA A 311 -6.01 11.30 23.77
CA ALA A 311 -7.29 11.61 24.39
C ALA A 311 -7.52 10.79 25.66
N ALA A 312 -8.00 11.44 26.73
CA ALA A 312 -8.27 10.79 28.01
C ALA A 312 -9.46 9.81 27.94
N VAL A 313 -10.45 10.12 27.10
CA VAL A 313 -11.68 9.34 26.93
C VAL A 313 -11.85 8.89 25.47
N PHE A 314 -12.62 7.83 25.26
CA PHE A 314 -13.04 7.43 23.92
C PHE A 314 -14.05 8.45 23.34
N PRO A 315 -14.19 8.52 22.01
CA PRO A 315 -15.19 9.37 21.40
C PRO A 315 -16.60 9.03 21.90
N ASP A 316 -17.41 10.07 22.13
CA ASP A 316 -18.83 9.89 22.39
C ASP A 316 -19.51 9.38 21.11
N VAL A 317 -20.22 8.25 21.23
CA VAL A 317 -20.88 7.59 20.11
C VAL A 317 -22.39 7.76 20.19
N ARG A 318 -23.00 7.90 19.03
CA ARG A 318 -24.47 7.89 18.87
C ARG A 318 -25.02 6.47 18.82
#